data_37c541ce6da06af2c80aa145141e0d60
#
_entry.id   37c541ce6da06af2c80aa145141e0d60
#
_cell.length_a   1.000
_cell.length_b   1.000
_cell.length_c   1.000
_cell.angle_alpha   90.00
_cell.angle_beta   90.00
_cell.angle_gamma   90.00
#
_symmetry.space_group_name_H-M   'P 1'
#
loop_
_entity.id
_entity.type
_entity.pdbx_description
1 polymer ?
#
loop_
_entity_poly.entity_id
_entity_poly.type
_entity_poly.pdbx_seq_one_letter_code
_entity_poly.pdbx_strand_id
1 'polypeptide(L)'
;KSGMQFVPLCTFVDASYWSEVNRRKLNEWKLEETPQPLGASISIYDCVGSDSRLSLSNESFLGSSVLKGQMILLNTVETFAKLDRKAMMNAEADGIWDSIVSGRWMNQPTTINTFIFTVFADLKKFRYHYWNCVPVLALADLSLKEQPQEMVEDESRVLLSHLEQSQQSVFVYSKGITLPLTAILTLQHEDYEIVVADPSTTPAVAGALCRNVILAVLWTTKRTEMRLISLRGGQVSWRFRINVSVPVTIRPSNVVGLERNGKDEMKPSSVDLSKQFHPHKLMEQAVDLNVSLIKWRLVPQLETTKFSQLKCLLLGAGTLGCNVARSLIGWGVRTITFVDNGVVSYSNPVRQSLSEFDDAQNGRKKAEVAADALRRIFPSIDANAVEMTIPMPGHTVDKKNESSIDSCVSLLHSLISSHDVVFLLLDSREARWLPTLIASSIGKLCFSVALGFDQYVVIRHGVTEEGRVEKEEGMTTMRGLVNASQLSCYFCSDVTAPGNSMAERTLDQQCTVARPGLSQIASGLAVELLSSVLQHIDPLRAPAWSGESNHTGEEETGLLGAAPHQV
;
A
#
# COMPACT_ATOMS: atom_id res chain seq x y z
N LYS A 1 -3.63 -55.13 -5.24
CA LYS A 1 -3.70 -54.14 -6.35
C LYS A 1 -3.33 -52.80 -5.76
N SER A 2 -2.20 -52.20 -6.16
CA SER A 2 -1.87 -50.81 -5.77
C SER A 2 -2.88 -49.88 -6.40
N GLY A 3 -3.53 -49.00 -5.61
CA GLY A 3 -4.42 -47.99 -6.11
C GLY A 3 -3.71 -47.01 -7.08
N MET A 4 -4.44 -46.34 -7.97
CA MET A 4 -3.88 -45.35 -8.88
C MET A 4 -3.24 -44.20 -8.11
N GLN A 5 -1.99 -43.89 -8.42
CA GLN A 5 -1.25 -42.79 -7.82
C GLN A 5 -1.41 -41.50 -8.63
N PHE A 6 -1.24 -40.35 -7.97
CA PHE A 6 -1.32 -39.03 -8.60
C PHE A 6 -0.19 -38.13 -8.13
N VAL A 7 0.33 -37.33 -9.02
CA VAL A 7 1.35 -36.33 -8.69
C VAL A 7 0.66 -35.12 -8.05
N PRO A 8 1.06 -34.69 -6.85
CA PRO A 8 0.50 -33.50 -6.23
C PRO A 8 0.89 -32.23 -7.02
N LEU A 9 0.09 -31.17 -6.89
CA LEU A 9 0.43 -29.85 -7.39
C LEU A 9 1.29 -29.12 -6.37
N CYS A 10 2.30 -28.40 -6.88
CA CYS A 10 3.13 -27.47 -6.11
C CYS A 10 2.83 -26.03 -6.56
N THR A 11 2.66 -25.13 -5.61
CA THR A 11 2.41 -23.73 -5.91
C THR A 11 3.71 -22.98 -6.11
N PHE A 12 3.84 -22.33 -7.25
CA PHE A 12 4.88 -21.34 -7.53
C PHE A 12 4.28 -19.94 -7.49
N VAL A 13 4.86 -19.06 -6.67
CA VAL A 13 4.39 -17.69 -6.53
C VAL A 13 5.51 -16.75 -6.97
N ASP A 14 5.27 -16.05 -8.06
CA ASP A 14 6.20 -15.07 -8.61
C ASP A 14 6.28 -13.80 -7.75
N ALA A 15 7.41 -13.09 -7.79
CA ALA A 15 7.60 -11.84 -7.07
C ALA A 15 6.59 -10.75 -7.48
N SER A 16 6.14 -10.75 -8.75
CA SER A 16 5.13 -9.82 -9.25
C SER A 16 3.77 -9.99 -8.57
N TYR A 17 3.42 -11.22 -8.18
CA TYR A 17 2.21 -11.51 -7.40
C TYR A 17 2.22 -10.74 -6.07
N TRP A 18 3.31 -10.82 -5.33
CA TRP A 18 3.44 -10.14 -4.03
C TRP A 18 3.45 -8.62 -4.16
N SER A 19 4.04 -8.10 -5.22
CA SER A 19 3.99 -6.66 -5.54
C SER A 19 2.55 -6.19 -5.76
N GLU A 20 1.75 -6.98 -6.48
CA GLU A 20 0.34 -6.66 -6.74
C GLU A 20 -0.53 -6.82 -5.47
N VAL A 21 -0.28 -7.84 -4.64
CA VAL A 21 -0.91 -7.99 -3.32
C VAL A 21 -0.66 -6.75 -2.45
N ASN A 22 0.59 -6.27 -2.40
CA ASN A 22 0.94 -5.07 -1.65
C ASN A 22 0.19 -3.85 -2.17
N ARG A 23 0.22 -3.63 -3.49
CA ARG A 23 -0.47 -2.50 -4.13
C ARG A 23 -1.98 -2.51 -3.80
N ARG A 24 -2.64 -3.66 -3.98
CA ARG A 24 -4.08 -3.80 -3.71
C ARG A 24 -4.40 -3.71 -2.23
N LYS A 25 -3.59 -4.30 -1.35
CA LYS A 25 -3.78 -4.21 0.10
C LYS A 25 -3.73 -2.77 0.58
N LEU A 26 -2.79 -1.96 0.07
CA LEU A 26 -2.62 -0.56 0.44
C LEU A 26 -3.73 0.35 -0.13
N ASN A 27 -4.19 0.09 -1.35
CA ASN A 27 -5.05 1.03 -2.07
C ASN A 27 -6.51 0.59 -2.17
N GLU A 28 -6.76 -0.73 -2.22
CA GLU A 28 -8.08 -1.29 -2.49
C GLU A 28 -8.67 -2.02 -1.28
N TRP A 29 -8.01 -3.07 -0.80
CA TRP A 29 -8.56 -3.97 0.23
C TRP A 29 -8.41 -3.48 1.66
N LYS A 30 -7.37 -2.70 1.96
CA LYS A 30 -7.11 -2.13 3.29
C LYS A 30 -7.15 -3.19 4.40
N LEU A 31 -8.13 -3.13 5.31
CA LEU A 31 -8.33 -4.08 6.41
C LEU A 31 -9.39 -5.15 6.12
N GLU A 32 -9.97 -5.16 4.93
CA GLU A 32 -10.95 -6.17 4.56
C GLU A 32 -10.29 -7.56 4.46
N GLU A 33 -11.01 -8.58 4.95
CA GLU A 33 -10.63 -10.00 4.89
C GLU A 33 -11.59 -10.81 4.00
N THR A 34 -12.41 -10.12 3.19
CA THR A 34 -13.31 -10.78 2.23
C THR A 34 -12.52 -11.57 1.20
N PRO A 35 -12.98 -12.79 0.85
CA PRO A 35 -12.33 -13.59 -0.19
C PRO A 35 -12.25 -12.83 -1.52
N GLN A 36 -11.06 -12.80 -2.11
CA GLN A 36 -10.82 -12.16 -3.41
C GLN A 36 -10.74 -13.22 -4.50
N PRO A 37 -11.39 -13.02 -5.66
CA PRO A 37 -11.26 -13.93 -6.79
C PRO A 37 -9.81 -13.95 -7.28
N LEU A 38 -9.32 -15.16 -7.56
CA LEU A 38 -7.95 -15.38 -8.00
C LEU A 38 -7.92 -16.40 -9.13
N GLY A 39 -7.08 -16.14 -10.12
CA GLY A 39 -6.80 -17.07 -11.19
C GLY A 39 -5.40 -17.66 -11.08
N ALA A 40 -5.22 -18.89 -11.51
CA ALA A 40 -3.90 -19.51 -11.60
C ALA A 40 -3.66 -20.04 -13.01
N SER A 41 -2.43 -19.92 -13.48
CA SER A 41 -1.95 -20.59 -14.68
C SER A 41 -1.37 -21.97 -14.31
N ILE A 42 -1.54 -22.91 -15.23
CA ILE A 42 -0.93 -24.23 -15.15
C ILE A 42 0.09 -24.27 -16.27
N SER A 43 1.37 -24.37 -15.94
CA SER A 43 2.39 -24.55 -16.98
C SER A 43 2.38 -26.01 -17.41
N ILE A 44 1.93 -26.27 -18.61
CA ILE A 44 2.08 -27.56 -19.27
C ILE A 44 3.32 -27.59 -20.17
N TYR A 45 3.95 -26.43 -20.46
CA TYR A 45 5.09 -26.28 -21.37
C TYR A 45 6.44 -26.06 -20.67
N ASP A 46 6.47 -25.35 -19.54
CA ASP A 46 7.69 -24.95 -18.87
C ASP A 46 7.95 -25.78 -17.60
N CYS A 47 8.28 -27.02 -17.77
CA CYS A 47 8.70 -27.88 -16.67
C CYS A 47 10.23 -27.76 -16.47
N VAL A 48 10.67 -26.71 -15.83
CA VAL A 48 12.04 -26.64 -15.29
C VAL A 48 12.03 -27.37 -13.93
N GLY A 49 12.41 -28.65 -13.92
CA GLY A 49 12.41 -29.49 -12.73
C GLY A 49 11.29 -30.53 -12.71
N SER A 50 11.20 -31.30 -11.61
CA SER A 50 10.34 -32.47 -11.46
C SER A 50 8.92 -32.19 -10.99
N ASP A 51 8.49 -30.93 -10.84
CA ASP A 51 7.29 -30.57 -10.11
C ASP A 51 6.15 -30.07 -11.01
N SER A 52 4.96 -30.66 -10.79
CA SER A 52 3.70 -30.15 -11.36
C SER A 52 3.35 -28.81 -10.72
N ARG A 53 3.32 -27.70 -11.51
CA ARG A 53 3.22 -26.35 -10.94
C ARG A 53 1.87 -25.69 -11.24
N LEU A 54 1.30 -25.10 -10.17
CA LEU A 54 0.28 -24.07 -10.22
C LEU A 54 0.98 -22.74 -10.01
N SER A 55 0.90 -21.81 -10.97
CA SER A 55 1.64 -20.56 -10.94
C SER A 55 0.74 -19.36 -10.68
N LEU A 56 1.16 -18.51 -9.74
CA LEU A 56 0.54 -17.23 -9.40
C LEU A 56 1.48 -16.07 -9.76
N SER A 57 0.96 -15.07 -10.46
CA SER A 57 1.65 -13.84 -10.87
C SER A 57 0.72 -12.62 -10.70
N ASN A 58 1.17 -11.45 -11.11
CA ASN A 58 0.31 -10.27 -11.20
C ASN A 58 -0.93 -10.48 -12.09
N GLU A 59 -0.86 -11.35 -13.10
CA GLU A 59 -1.97 -11.70 -13.99
C GLU A 59 -3.08 -12.49 -13.30
N SER A 60 -2.77 -13.12 -12.17
CA SER A 60 -3.74 -13.89 -11.37
C SER A 60 -4.95 -13.06 -10.91
N PHE A 61 -4.85 -11.74 -10.94
CA PHE A 61 -5.92 -10.81 -10.59
C PHE A 61 -6.73 -10.27 -11.78
N LEU A 62 -6.40 -10.68 -13.02
CA LEU A 62 -7.02 -10.16 -14.25
C LEU A 62 -8.20 -11.01 -14.77
N GLY A 63 -8.49 -12.15 -14.14
CA GLY A 63 -9.66 -12.98 -14.45
C GLY A 63 -9.54 -13.93 -15.66
N SER A 64 -8.48 -13.85 -16.47
CA SER A 64 -8.20 -14.75 -17.60
C SER A 64 -7.26 -15.88 -17.14
N SER A 65 -7.81 -16.93 -16.54
CA SER A 65 -6.96 -18.02 -16.01
C SER A 65 -7.61 -19.37 -16.20
N VAL A 66 -6.79 -20.38 -16.43
CA VAL A 66 -7.19 -21.78 -16.64
C VAL A 66 -7.80 -22.38 -15.38
N LEU A 67 -7.30 -22.01 -14.22
CA LEU A 67 -7.83 -22.42 -12.92
C LEU A 67 -8.38 -21.19 -12.18
N LYS A 68 -9.57 -21.34 -11.60
CA LYS A 68 -10.21 -20.29 -10.79
C LYS A 68 -10.18 -20.68 -9.32
N GLY A 69 -9.91 -19.73 -8.46
CA GLY A 69 -9.88 -19.92 -7.03
C GLY A 69 -10.16 -18.62 -6.28
N GLN A 70 -9.84 -18.62 -5.01
CA GLN A 70 -10.00 -17.46 -4.15
C GLN A 70 -8.79 -17.27 -3.24
N MET A 71 -8.44 -16.01 -2.99
CA MET A 71 -7.46 -15.64 -1.99
C MET A 71 -8.17 -15.12 -0.73
N ILE A 72 -7.71 -15.57 0.43
CA ILE A 72 -8.13 -15.03 1.72
C ILE A 72 -6.92 -14.40 2.37
N LEU A 73 -6.93 -13.07 2.47
CA LEU A 73 -5.85 -12.28 3.02
C LEU A 73 -6.17 -11.89 4.45
N LEU A 74 -5.46 -12.46 5.41
CA LEU A 74 -5.68 -12.26 6.84
C LEU A 74 -4.77 -11.16 7.38
N ASN A 75 -5.28 -10.40 8.36
CA ASN A 75 -4.60 -9.22 8.90
C ASN A 75 -3.67 -9.53 10.07
N THR A 76 -3.80 -10.69 10.71
CA THR A 76 -2.94 -11.07 11.85
C THR A 76 -2.33 -12.46 11.66
N VAL A 77 -1.15 -12.65 12.25
CA VAL A 77 -0.50 -13.96 12.30
C VAL A 77 -1.35 -14.95 13.09
N GLU A 78 -2.02 -14.49 14.14
CA GLU A 78 -2.85 -15.31 15.02
C GLU A 78 -4.09 -15.84 14.30
N THR A 79 -4.79 -15.01 13.53
CA THR A 79 -5.93 -15.46 12.71
C THR A 79 -5.47 -16.42 11.62
N PHE A 80 -4.33 -16.14 10.97
CA PHE A 80 -3.74 -17.03 9.98
C PHE A 80 -3.35 -18.40 10.59
N ALA A 81 -2.77 -18.41 11.80
CA ALA A 81 -2.37 -19.64 12.48
C ALA A 81 -3.57 -20.50 12.94
N LYS A 82 -4.64 -19.83 13.43
CA LYS A 82 -5.86 -20.49 13.96
C LYS A 82 -6.86 -20.89 12.88
N LEU A 83 -6.63 -20.53 11.62
CA LEU A 83 -7.56 -20.83 10.52
C LEU A 83 -7.79 -22.34 10.39
N ASP A 84 -9.06 -22.76 10.42
CA ASP A 84 -9.43 -24.16 10.18
C ASP A 84 -9.41 -24.46 8.67
N ARG A 85 -8.23 -24.79 8.18
CA ARG A 85 -8.01 -25.11 6.75
C ARG A 85 -8.72 -26.38 6.29
N LYS A 86 -8.97 -27.34 7.22
CA LYS A 86 -9.73 -28.54 6.89
C LYS A 86 -11.20 -28.22 6.68
N ALA A 87 -11.79 -27.38 7.53
CA ALA A 87 -13.15 -26.94 7.35
C ALA A 87 -13.32 -26.17 6.04
N MET A 88 -12.39 -25.28 5.69
CA MET A 88 -12.40 -24.54 4.42
C MET A 88 -12.27 -25.49 3.22
N MET A 89 -11.34 -26.43 3.26
CA MET A 89 -11.16 -27.44 2.21
C MET A 89 -12.42 -28.27 2.01
N ASN A 90 -13.10 -28.66 3.08
CA ASN A 90 -14.33 -29.43 3.02
C ASN A 90 -15.49 -28.61 2.43
N ALA A 91 -15.62 -27.34 2.83
CA ALA A 91 -16.64 -26.45 2.28
C ALA A 91 -16.47 -26.23 0.77
N GLU A 92 -15.25 -26.05 0.27
CA GLU A 92 -14.97 -25.97 -1.16
C GLU A 92 -15.24 -27.30 -1.87
N ALA A 93 -14.92 -28.43 -1.24
CA ALA A 93 -15.22 -29.75 -1.77
C ALA A 93 -16.74 -30.01 -1.87
N ASP A 94 -17.56 -29.42 -1.00
CA ASP A 94 -19.02 -29.45 -1.10
C ASP A 94 -19.49 -28.69 -2.34
N GLY A 95 -18.92 -27.53 -2.62
CA GLY A 95 -19.20 -26.77 -3.87
C GLY A 95 -18.78 -27.53 -5.14
N ILE A 96 -17.66 -28.24 -5.12
CA ILE A 96 -17.21 -29.14 -6.20
C ILE A 96 -18.24 -30.25 -6.39
N TRP A 97 -18.67 -30.88 -5.31
CA TRP A 97 -19.65 -31.96 -5.36
C TRP A 97 -21.00 -31.50 -5.91
N ASP A 98 -21.49 -30.34 -5.46
CA ASP A 98 -22.72 -29.74 -5.99
C ASP A 98 -22.64 -29.46 -7.50
N SER A 99 -21.45 -29.02 -7.97
CA SER A 99 -21.21 -28.83 -9.40
C SER A 99 -21.24 -30.14 -10.18
N ILE A 100 -20.70 -31.21 -9.59
CA ILE A 100 -20.74 -32.55 -10.20
C ILE A 100 -22.16 -33.08 -10.27
N VAL A 101 -22.90 -33.04 -9.17
CA VAL A 101 -24.28 -33.58 -9.08
C VAL A 101 -25.24 -32.82 -9.97
N SER A 102 -25.14 -31.49 -10.04
CA SER A 102 -25.97 -30.65 -10.90
C SER A 102 -25.61 -30.72 -12.39
N GLY A 103 -24.47 -31.30 -12.75
CA GLY A 103 -23.96 -31.32 -14.12
C GLY A 103 -23.37 -29.98 -14.61
N ARG A 104 -23.29 -28.95 -13.75
CA ARG A 104 -22.74 -27.61 -14.09
C ARG A 104 -21.32 -27.69 -14.62
N TRP A 105 -20.51 -28.61 -14.11
CA TRP A 105 -19.11 -28.81 -14.50
C TRP A 105 -18.93 -29.09 -16.00
N MET A 106 -19.91 -29.69 -16.68
CA MET A 106 -19.81 -29.98 -18.12
C MET A 106 -19.78 -28.70 -18.98
N ASN A 107 -20.44 -27.65 -18.53
CA ASN A 107 -20.42 -26.32 -19.18
C ASN A 107 -19.35 -25.41 -18.61
N GLN A 108 -18.96 -25.63 -17.35
CA GLN A 108 -17.97 -24.83 -16.62
C GLN A 108 -16.97 -25.74 -15.87
N PRO A 109 -16.00 -26.34 -16.58
CA PRO A 109 -15.05 -27.30 -15.98
C PRO A 109 -14.22 -26.74 -14.84
N THR A 110 -14.03 -25.43 -14.81
CA THR A 110 -13.30 -24.74 -13.72
C THR A 110 -14.00 -24.87 -12.37
N THR A 111 -15.27 -25.26 -12.31
CA THR A 111 -16.02 -25.41 -11.05
C THR A 111 -15.70 -26.69 -10.28
N ILE A 112 -15.02 -27.65 -10.89
CA ILE A 112 -14.57 -28.87 -10.21
C ILE A 112 -13.06 -28.90 -9.93
N ASN A 113 -12.32 -27.95 -10.49
CA ASN A 113 -10.91 -27.76 -10.21
C ASN A 113 -10.72 -26.31 -9.74
N THR A 114 -10.83 -26.10 -8.45
CA THR A 114 -10.69 -24.79 -7.77
C THR A 114 -9.50 -24.82 -6.83
N PHE A 115 -9.11 -23.66 -6.32
CA PHE A 115 -8.09 -23.58 -5.26
C PHE A 115 -8.40 -22.47 -4.26
N ILE A 116 -7.89 -22.65 -3.03
CA ILE A 116 -7.97 -21.65 -1.97
C ILE A 116 -6.54 -21.26 -1.58
N PHE A 117 -6.23 -19.99 -1.67
CA PHE A 117 -4.94 -19.44 -1.33
C PHE A 117 -5.07 -18.54 -0.10
N THR A 118 -4.61 -19.02 1.06
CA THR A 118 -4.65 -18.25 2.31
C THR A 118 -3.33 -17.54 2.53
N VAL A 119 -3.37 -16.25 2.87
CA VAL A 119 -2.18 -15.39 2.97
C VAL A 119 -2.22 -14.57 4.25
N PHE A 120 -1.08 -14.46 4.90
CA PHE A 120 -0.75 -13.38 5.82
C PHE A 120 0.44 -12.60 5.25
N ALA A 121 0.27 -11.27 5.06
CA ALA A 121 1.28 -10.39 4.51
C ALA A 121 1.80 -9.41 5.57
N ASP A 122 3.04 -9.57 6.02
CA ASP A 122 3.75 -8.56 6.81
C ASP A 122 4.35 -7.51 5.86
N LEU A 123 3.56 -6.47 5.58
CA LEU A 123 3.94 -5.42 4.64
C LEU A 123 5.11 -4.55 5.11
N LYS A 124 5.40 -4.53 6.43
CA LYS A 124 6.54 -3.79 6.98
C LYS A 124 7.86 -4.52 6.81
N LYS A 125 7.82 -5.85 6.87
CA LYS A 125 9.02 -6.70 6.76
C LYS A 125 9.16 -7.37 5.40
N PHE A 126 8.15 -7.21 4.50
CA PHE A 126 8.07 -7.88 3.19
C PHE A 126 8.19 -9.40 3.32
N ARG A 127 7.55 -9.94 4.34
CA ARG A 127 7.44 -11.36 4.61
C ARG A 127 6.02 -11.82 4.43
N TYR A 128 5.85 -12.88 3.65
CA TYR A 128 4.55 -13.43 3.31
C TYR A 128 4.51 -14.86 3.78
N HIS A 129 3.42 -15.21 4.47
CA HIS A 129 3.13 -16.59 4.85
C HIS A 129 1.88 -16.99 4.10
N TYR A 130 1.94 -18.14 3.43
CA TYR A 130 0.81 -18.60 2.65
C TYR A 130 0.62 -20.10 2.74
N TRP A 131 -0.58 -20.52 2.41
CA TRP A 131 -0.94 -21.90 2.21
C TRP A 131 -1.89 -22.02 1.04
N ASN A 132 -1.59 -22.99 0.14
CA ASN A 132 -2.48 -23.33 -0.94
C ASN A 132 -3.21 -24.64 -0.64
N CYS A 133 -4.44 -24.72 -1.13
CA CYS A 133 -5.27 -25.92 -1.09
C CYS A 133 -5.97 -26.07 -2.43
N VAL A 134 -5.80 -27.23 -3.07
CA VAL A 134 -6.55 -27.64 -4.25
C VAL A 134 -7.43 -28.82 -3.84
N PRO A 135 -8.70 -28.59 -3.45
CA PRO A 135 -9.55 -29.64 -2.89
C PRO A 135 -9.85 -30.72 -3.89
N VAL A 136 -9.67 -31.97 -3.49
CA VAL A 136 -9.93 -33.16 -4.28
C VAL A 136 -10.75 -34.15 -3.48
N LEU A 137 -11.86 -34.57 -4.06
CA LEU A 137 -12.71 -35.65 -3.57
C LEU A 137 -12.10 -37.01 -3.97
N ALA A 138 -11.45 -37.68 -3.02
CA ALA A 138 -10.65 -38.87 -3.31
C ALA A 138 -11.48 -40.16 -3.32
N LEU A 139 -11.52 -40.82 -4.47
CA LEU A 139 -12.08 -42.18 -4.57
C LEU A 139 -11.11 -43.20 -3.97
N ALA A 140 -11.63 -44.12 -3.16
CA ALA A 140 -10.82 -45.11 -2.42
C ALA A 140 -10.36 -46.30 -3.28
N ASP A 141 -11.17 -46.74 -4.25
CA ASP A 141 -10.98 -47.97 -5.02
C ASP A 141 -10.60 -47.74 -6.50
N LEU A 142 -10.03 -46.56 -6.79
CA LEU A 142 -9.58 -46.22 -8.13
C LEU A 142 -8.35 -47.06 -8.53
N SER A 143 -8.41 -47.72 -9.68
CA SER A 143 -7.34 -48.57 -10.18
C SER A 143 -7.14 -48.44 -11.68
N LEU A 144 -5.97 -48.83 -12.16
CA LEU A 144 -5.69 -48.92 -13.59
C LEU A 144 -6.10 -50.32 -14.10
N LYS A 145 -6.79 -50.37 -15.23
CA LYS A 145 -7.18 -51.62 -15.90
C LYS A 145 -6.00 -52.23 -16.66
N GLU A 146 -5.13 -51.35 -17.20
CA GLU A 146 -3.91 -51.72 -17.91
C GLU A 146 -2.81 -50.71 -17.67
N GLN A 147 -1.58 -51.01 -18.11
CA GLN A 147 -0.47 -50.06 -18.02
C GLN A 147 -0.77 -48.81 -18.85
N PRO A 148 -0.43 -47.60 -18.35
CA PRO A 148 -0.57 -46.36 -19.12
C PRO A 148 0.21 -46.44 -20.43
N GLN A 149 -0.39 -45.89 -21.51
CA GLN A 149 0.18 -45.90 -22.85
C GLN A 149 0.63 -44.50 -23.24
N GLU A 150 1.79 -44.39 -23.88
CA GLU A 150 2.26 -43.15 -24.48
C GLU A 150 1.39 -42.78 -25.67
N MET A 151 1.11 -41.49 -25.83
CA MET A 151 0.48 -40.95 -27.00
C MET A 151 1.45 -40.71 -28.15
N VAL A 152 0.97 -40.85 -29.36
CA VAL A 152 1.72 -40.45 -30.57
C VAL A 152 1.86 -38.92 -30.56
N GLU A 153 3.03 -38.43 -30.94
CA GLU A 153 3.34 -37.00 -30.90
C GLU A 153 2.41 -36.15 -31.76
N ASP A 154 2.09 -36.61 -32.98
CA ASP A 154 1.20 -35.88 -33.89
C ASP A 154 -0.20 -35.70 -33.32
N GLU A 155 -0.72 -36.72 -32.63
CA GLU A 155 -2.03 -36.68 -31.97
C GLU A 155 -2.01 -35.73 -30.78
N SER A 156 -0.96 -35.78 -29.97
CA SER A 156 -0.76 -34.84 -28.87
C SER A 156 -0.71 -33.38 -29.35
N ARG A 157 -0.03 -33.12 -30.49
CA ARG A 157 0.06 -31.78 -31.08
C ARG A 157 -1.29 -31.22 -31.52
N VAL A 158 -2.17 -32.05 -32.09
CA VAL A 158 -3.55 -31.66 -32.43
C VAL A 158 -4.34 -31.24 -31.19
N LEU A 159 -4.24 -32.02 -30.11
CA LEU A 159 -4.96 -31.72 -28.86
C LEU A 159 -4.41 -30.47 -28.16
N LEU A 160 -3.10 -30.24 -28.21
CA LEU A 160 -2.48 -29.01 -27.69
C LEU A 160 -2.93 -27.77 -28.47
N SER A 161 -2.98 -27.85 -29.80
CA SER A 161 -3.49 -26.74 -30.61
C SER A 161 -4.97 -26.42 -30.30
N HIS A 162 -5.78 -27.42 -30.01
CA HIS A 162 -7.17 -27.22 -29.59
C HIS A 162 -7.24 -26.55 -28.21
N LEU A 163 -6.40 -26.96 -27.25
CA LEU A 163 -6.31 -26.35 -25.92
C LEU A 163 -5.94 -24.87 -26.01
N GLU A 164 -4.96 -24.52 -26.86
CA GLU A 164 -4.52 -23.12 -27.07
C GLU A 164 -5.64 -22.25 -27.67
N GLN A 165 -6.40 -22.79 -28.61
CA GLN A 165 -7.51 -22.07 -29.28
C GLN A 165 -8.75 -21.93 -28.39
N SER A 166 -9.15 -23.01 -27.73
CA SER A 166 -10.39 -23.06 -26.95
C SER A 166 -10.25 -22.54 -25.52
N GLN A 167 -9.03 -22.52 -24.97
CA GLN A 167 -8.72 -22.23 -23.55
C GLN A 167 -9.47 -23.17 -22.56
N GLN A 168 -9.93 -24.31 -23.03
CA GLN A 168 -10.65 -25.30 -22.22
C GLN A 168 -9.69 -26.37 -21.72
N SER A 169 -9.45 -26.42 -20.41
CA SER A 169 -8.54 -27.39 -19.77
C SER A 169 -9.05 -28.83 -19.74
N VAL A 170 -10.35 -29.03 -20.00
CA VAL A 170 -11.00 -30.36 -20.04
C VAL A 170 -11.98 -30.42 -21.22
N PHE A 171 -11.87 -31.44 -22.05
CA PHE A 171 -12.75 -31.64 -23.21
C PHE A 171 -12.81 -33.14 -23.60
N VAL A 172 -13.66 -33.49 -24.57
CA VAL A 172 -13.81 -34.85 -25.10
C VAL A 172 -13.04 -34.99 -26.41
N TYR A 173 -12.38 -36.12 -26.58
CA TYR A 173 -11.73 -36.50 -27.84
C TYR A 173 -12.36 -37.79 -28.35
N SER A 174 -12.82 -37.80 -29.59
CA SER A 174 -13.50 -38.95 -30.23
C SER A 174 -13.11 -39.02 -31.70
N LYS A 175 -12.52 -40.13 -32.11
CA LYS A 175 -12.23 -40.45 -33.53
C LYS A 175 -11.56 -39.32 -34.31
N GLY A 176 -10.59 -38.66 -33.71
CA GLY A 176 -9.84 -37.54 -34.32
C GLY A 176 -10.50 -36.17 -34.18
N ILE A 177 -11.63 -36.05 -33.48
CA ILE A 177 -12.39 -34.80 -33.34
C ILE A 177 -12.48 -34.42 -31.84
N THR A 178 -12.33 -33.15 -31.54
CA THR A 178 -12.56 -32.58 -30.22
C THR A 178 -14.01 -32.14 -30.04
N LEU A 179 -14.64 -32.50 -28.92
CA LEU A 179 -16.04 -32.25 -28.63
C LEU A 179 -16.19 -31.62 -27.22
N PRO A 180 -17.31 -30.91 -26.97
CA PRO A 180 -17.61 -30.41 -25.64
C PRO A 180 -17.91 -31.54 -24.66
N LEU A 181 -17.72 -31.31 -23.35
CA LEU A 181 -17.94 -32.32 -22.30
C LEU A 181 -19.34 -32.89 -22.26
N THR A 182 -20.36 -32.15 -22.70
CA THR A 182 -21.74 -32.63 -22.79
C THR A 182 -21.91 -33.84 -23.74
N ALA A 183 -20.96 -34.08 -24.64
CA ALA A 183 -20.97 -35.22 -25.54
C ALA A 183 -20.88 -36.57 -24.82
N ILE A 184 -20.38 -36.61 -23.56
CA ILE A 184 -20.34 -37.84 -22.74
C ILE A 184 -21.71 -38.44 -22.47
N LEU A 185 -22.78 -37.65 -22.56
CA LEU A 185 -24.14 -38.10 -22.31
C LEU A 185 -24.74 -38.90 -23.50
N THR A 186 -24.19 -38.71 -24.68
CA THR A 186 -24.74 -39.29 -25.92
C THR A 186 -23.82 -40.32 -26.57
N LEU A 187 -22.50 -40.24 -26.31
CA LEU A 187 -21.53 -41.13 -26.93
C LEU A 187 -21.41 -42.47 -26.20
N GLN A 188 -21.09 -43.52 -26.95
CA GLN A 188 -20.74 -44.82 -26.38
C GLN A 188 -19.37 -44.73 -25.69
N HIS A 189 -19.18 -45.48 -24.62
CA HIS A 189 -17.95 -45.44 -23.80
C HIS A 189 -16.67 -45.71 -24.60
N GLU A 190 -16.74 -46.58 -25.58
CA GLU A 190 -15.57 -46.97 -26.38
C GLU A 190 -15.19 -45.95 -27.45
N ASP A 191 -16.09 -44.99 -27.71
CA ASP A 191 -15.92 -44.03 -28.79
C ASP A 191 -15.25 -42.73 -28.38
N TYR A 192 -14.98 -42.51 -27.07
CA TYR A 192 -14.37 -41.26 -26.60
C TYR A 192 -13.36 -41.41 -25.46
N GLU A 193 -12.52 -40.41 -25.33
CA GLU A 193 -11.57 -40.23 -24.26
C GLU A 193 -11.73 -38.83 -23.64
N ILE A 194 -11.54 -38.68 -22.34
CA ILE A 194 -11.56 -37.39 -21.65
C ILE A 194 -10.16 -36.84 -21.67
N VAL A 195 -9.97 -35.67 -22.20
CA VAL A 195 -8.67 -34.96 -22.21
C VAL A 195 -8.64 -33.98 -21.09
N VAL A 196 -7.56 -34.00 -20.33
CA VAL A 196 -7.28 -33.06 -19.21
C VAL A 196 -5.91 -32.44 -19.45
N ALA A 197 -5.84 -31.11 -19.45
CA ALA A 197 -4.56 -30.38 -19.41
C ALA A 197 -3.89 -30.65 -18.06
N ASP A 198 -2.81 -31.42 -18.09
CA ASP A 198 -2.17 -31.96 -16.89
C ASP A 198 -0.73 -31.48 -16.79
N PRO A 199 -0.37 -30.71 -15.74
CA PRO A 199 0.99 -30.23 -15.51
C PRO A 199 1.91 -31.31 -14.93
N SER A 200 1.47 -32.56 -14.81
CA SER A 200 2.28 -33.66 -14.29
C SER A 200 3.53 -33.89 -15.13
N THR A 201 4.68 -33.97 -14.46
CA THR A 201 6.00 -34.23 -15.07
C THR A 201 6.44 -35.69 -14.92
N THR A 202 5.73 -36.48 -14.10
CA THR A 202 6.11 -37.87 -13.83
C THR A 202 5.57 -38.77 -14.93
N PRO A 203 6.44 -39.57 -15.61
CA PRO A 203 6.00 -40.52 -16.64
C PRO A 203 4.95 -41.48 -16.11
N ALA A 204 3.93 -41.76 -16.92
CA ALA A 204 2.88 -42.74 -16.59
C ALA A 204 2.09 -42.50 -15.29
N VAL A 205 2.15 -41.29 -14.71
CA VAL A 205 1.38 -40.91 -13.50
C VAL A 205 0.61 -39.64 -13.75
N ALA A 206 -0.71 -39.67 -13.62
CA ALA A 206 -1.58 -38.53 -13.81
C ALA A 206 -1.44 -37.52 -12.66
N GLY A 207 -1.67 -36.24 -12.93
CA GLY A 207 -1.64 -35.16 -11.95
C GLY A 207 -2.93 -35.07 -11.11
N ALA A 208 -2.85 -34.34 -10.01
CA ALA A 208 -3.94 -34.19 -9.04
C ALA A 208 -5.22 -33.61 -9.65
N LEU A 209 -5.14 -32.73 -10.66
CA LEU A 209 -6.29 -32.13 -11.33
C LEU A 209 -7.17 -33.17 -12.06
N CYS A 210 -6.61 -34.30 -12.48
CA CYS A 210 -7.35 -35.37 -13.10
C CYS A 210 -8.37 -36.05 -12.16
N ARG A 211 -8.15 -35.99 -10.83
CA ARG A 211 -8.94 -36.74 -9.84
C ARG A 211 -10.42 -36.30 -9.80
N ASN A 212 -10.67 -35.00 -9.71
CA ASN A 212 -12.06 -34.47 -9.71
C ASN A 212 -12.75 -34.69 -11.06
N VAL A 213 -12.00 -34.62 -12.17
CA VAL A 213 -12.54 -34.94 -13.52
C VAL A 213 -12.94 -36.42 -13.61
N ILE A 214 -12.10 -37.33 -13.12
CA ILE A 214 -12.40 -38.77 -13.08
C ILE A 214 -13.69 -39.01 -12.28
N LEU A 215 -13.78 -38.42 -11.06
CA LEU A 215 -14.98 -38.52 -10.24
C LEU A 215 -16.22 -37.98 -10.95
N ALA A 216 -16.13 -36.81 -11.57
CA ALA A 216 -17.25 -36.17 -12.27
C ALA A 216 -17.75 -36.99 -13.44
N VAL A 217 -16.86 -37.57 -14.24
CA VAL A 217 -17.22 -38.44 -15.38
C VAL A 217 -17.88 -39.74 -14.90
N LEU A 218 -17.28 -40.42 -13.91
CA LEU A 218 -17.84 -41.68 -13.37
C LEU A 218 -19.21 -41.46 -12.70
N TRP A 219 -19.36 -40.33 -11.96
CA TRP A 219 -20.66 -39.96 -11.40
C TRP A 219 -21.71 -39.68 -12.45
N THR A 220 -21.38 -38.90 -13.48
CA THR A 220 -22.32 -38.45 -14.50
C THR A 220 -22.76 -39.65 -15.39
N THR A 221 -21.82 -40.49 -15.78
CA THR A 221 -22.09 -41.60 -16.68
C THR A 221 -22.61 -42.87 -15.99
N LYS A 222 -22.48 -42.93 -14.63
CA LYS A 222 -22.81 -44.13 -13.83
C LYS A 222 -22.04 -45.40 -14.24
N ARG A 223 -20.87 -45.20 -14.86
CA ARG A 223 -20.02 -46.31 -15.36
C ARG A 223 -18.92 -46.62 -14.34
N THR A 224 -18.36 -47.81 -14.46
CA THR A 224 -17.23 -48.25 -13.67
C THR A 224 -15.90 -48.08 -14.37
N GLU A 225 -15.91 -47.73 -15.64
CA GLU A 225 -14.70 -47.56 -16.46
C GLU A 225 -14.72 -46.24 -17.22
N MET A 226 -13.52 -45.67 -17.44
CA MET A 226 -13.32 -44.51 -18.30
C MET A 226 -11.93 -44.48 -18.92
N ARG A 227 -11.79 -43.73 -20.01
CA ARG A 227 -10.54 -43.44 -20.69
C ARG A 227 -10.17 -42.00 -20.46
N LEU A 228 -8.92 -41.75 -20.04
CA LEU A 228 -8.38 -40.43 -19.74
C LEU A 228 -7.10 -40.19 -20.54
N ILE A 229 -6.97 -39.01 -21.11
CA ILE A 229 -5.73 -38.49 -21.67
C ILE A 229 -5.21 -37.41 -20.73
N SER A 230 -4.02 -37.62 -20.15
CA SER A 230 -3.22 -36.59 -19.47
C SER A 230 -2.42 -35.89 -20.55
N LEU A 231 -2.93 -34.73 -21.00
CA LEU A 231 -2.34 -33.92 -22.06
C LEU A 231 -1.24 -33.00 -21.49
N ARG A 232 -0.02 -33.15 -22.00
CA ARG A 232 1.17 -32.46 -21.51
C ARG A 232 1.88 -31.73 -22.65
N GLY A 233 2.22 -30.47 -22.44
CA GLY A 233 3.04 -29.71 -23.38
C GLY A 233 4.51 -29.91 -23.08
N GLY A 234 5.32 -30.05 -24.13
CA GLY A 234 6.77 -30.25 -23.99
C GLY A 234 7.22 -31.59 -23.39
N GLN A 235 6.28 -32.48 -23.09
CA GLN A 235 6.53 -33.83 -22.57
C GLN A 235 5.55 -34.84 -23.20
N VAL A 236 5.84 -36.13 -23.00
CA VAL A 236 4.97 -37.23 -23.48
C VAL A 236 3.62 -37.19 -22.76
N SER A 237 2.53 -37.14 -23.53
CA SER A 237 1.16 -37.29 -23.05
C SER A 237 0.83 -38.76 -22.85
N TRP A 238 -0.05 -39.05 -21.91
CA TRP A 238 -0.33 -40.43 -21.49
C TRP A 238 -1.82 -40.74 -21.55
N ARG A 239 -2.15 -41.96 -22.01
CA ARG A 239 -3.49 -42.54 -21.98
C ARG A 239 -3.61 -43.48 -20.77
N PHE A 240 -4.73 -43.36 -20.07
CA PHE A 240 -5.06 -44.17 -18.89
C PHE A 240 -6.42 -44.85 -19.12
N ARG A 241 -6.50 -46.12 -18.82
CA ARG A 241 -7.78 -46.85 -18.66
C ARG A 241 -8.02 -47.08 -17.18
N ILE A 242 -9.05 -46.42 -16.68
CA ILE A 242 -9.35 -46.28 -15.26
C ILE A 242 -10.58 -47.13 -14.93
N ASN A 243 -10.54 -47.79 -13.77
CA ASN A 243 -11.62 -48.62 -13.29
C ASN A 243 -11.90 -48.37 -11.80
N VAL A 244 -13.20 -48.45 -11.43
CA VAL A 244 -13.70 -48.52 -10.05
C VAL A 244 -14.52 -49.81 -9.86
N SER A 245 -14.51 -50.36 -8.66
CA SER A 245 -15.15 -51.66 -8.38
C SER A 245 -16.69 -51.61 -8.49
N VAL A 246 -17.27 -50.43 -8.14
CA VAL A 246 -18.72 -50.16 -8.20
C VAL A 246 -18.96 -48.77 -8.73
N PRO A 247 -20.14 -48.52 -9.39
CA PRO A 247 -20.50 -47.19 -9.83
C PRO A 247 -20.53 -46.18 -8.68
N VAL A 248 -20.06 -44.97 -8.91
CA VAL A 248 -20.06 -43.89 -7.90
C VAL A 248 -21.51 -43.42 -7.71
N THR A 249 -22.06 -43.64 -6.51
CA THR A 249 -23.45 -43.28 -6.16
C THR A 249 -23.52 -42.32 -4.95
N ILE A 250 -22.43 -42.14 -4.25
CA ILE A 250 -22.36 -41.29 -3.06
C ILE A 250 -21.12 -40.37 -3.11
N ARG A 251 -21.19 -39.27 -2.40
CA ARG A 251 -20.05 -38.34 -2.24
C ARG A 251 -18.89 -39.05 -1.55
N PRO A 252 -17.67 -38.97 -2.08
CA PRO A 252 -16.48 -39.45 -1.37
C PRO A 252 -16.29 -38.69 -0.05
N SER A 253 -16.07 -39.44 1.03
CA SER A 253 -15.87 -38.87 2.37
C SER A 253 -14.47 -38.29 2.58
N ASN A 254 -13.49 -38.79 1.82
CA ASN A 254 -12.11 -38.34 1.95
C ASN A 254 -11.82 -37.16 1.03
N VAL A 255 -11.48 -36.01 1.65
CA VAL A 255 -11.05 -34.81 0.93
C VAL A 255 -9.57 -34.57 1.22
N VAL A 256 -8.80 -34.38 0.16
CA VAL A 256 -7.36 -34.09 0.23
C VAL A 256 -7.04 -32.85 -0.62
N GLY A 257 -5.85 -32.26 -0.46
CA GLY A 257 -5.45 -31.15 -1.33
C GLY A 257 -4.71 -30.03 -0.63
N LEU A 258 -4.50 -30.14 0.70
CA LEU A 258 -3.61 -29.20 1.40
C LEU A 258 -2.17 -29.45 0.95
N GLU A 259 -1.52 -28.39 0.48
CA GLU A 259 -0.14 -28.44 0.04
C GLU A 259 0.83 -28.54 1.22
N ARG A 260 1.92 -29.28 1.03
CA ARG A 260 3.04 -29.33 1.97
C ARG A 260 4.07 -28.26 1.59
N ASN A 261 4.77 -27.73 2.58
CA ASN A 261 5.84 -26.75 2.31
C ASN A 261 7.04 -27.42 1.60
N GLY A 262 8.02 -26.62 1.18
CA GLY A 262 9.23 -27.11 0.50
C GLY A 262 10.10 -28.07 1.30
N LYS A 263 9.76 -28.34 2.59
CA LYS A 263 10.39 -29.34 3.45
C LYS A 263 9.52 -30.60 3.65
N ASP A 264 8.48 -30.75 2.84
CA ASP A 264 7.47 -31.81 2.94
C ASP A 264 6.72 -31.85 4.31
N GLU A 265 6.59 -30.70 4.97
CA GLU A 265 5.85 -30.57 6.23
C GLU A 265 4.47 -29.92 5.99
N MET A 266 3.48 -30.32 6.80
CA MET A 266 2.16 -29.68 6.83
C MET A 266 2.22 -28.35 7.59
N LYS A 267 2.98 -27.41 7.06
CA LYS A 267 3.19 -26.04 7.58
C LYS A 267 3.07 -25.01 6.45
N PRO A 268 2.74 -23.75 6.79
CA PRO A 268 2.72 -22.68 5.80
C PRO A 268 4.07 -22.54 5.10
N SER A 269 4.01 -22.21 3.83
CA SER A 269 5.17 -21.71 3.08
C SER A 269 5.40 -20.24 3.44
N SER A 270 6.65 -19.80 3.37
CA SER A 270 7.01 -18.40 3.63
C SER A 270 7.97 -17.88 2.57
N VAL A 271 7.75 -16.63 2.16
CA VAL A 271 8.62 -15.89 1.24
C VAL A 271 9.11 -14.63 1.93
N ASP A 272 10.41 -14.40 1.91
CA ASP A 272 11.04 -13.18 2.41
C ASP A 272 11.62 -12.41 1.22
N LEU A 273 10.97 -11.31 0.84
CA LEU A 273 11.40 -10.44 -0.25
C LEU A 273 12.17 -9.21 0.25
N SER A 274 12.43 -9.10 1.55
CA SER A 274 13.13 -7.95 2.14
C SER A 274 14.50 -7.69 1.50
N LYS A 275 15.18 -8.74 1.05
CA LYS A 275 16.49 -8.64 0.38
C LYS A 275 16.41 -8.17 -1.08
N GLN A 276 15.25 -8.27 -1.72
CA GLN A 276 15.05 -7.89 -3.12
C GLN A 276 14.68 -6.41 -3.27
N PHE A 277 14.23 -5.76 -2.20
CA PHE A 277 13.88 -4.34 -2.20
C PHE A 277 15.03 -3.48 -1.71
N HIS A 278 15.25 -2.35 -2.39
CA HIS A 278 16.24 -1.37 -1.94
C HIS A 278 15.81 -0.78 -0.58
N PRO A 279 16.69 -0.69 0.44
CA PRO A 279 16.32 -0.24 1.79
C PRO A 279 15.59 1.09 1.85
N HIS A 280 15.92 2.05 0.97
CA HIS A 280 15.23 3.34 0.89
C HIS A 280 13.76 3.19 0.51
N LYS A 281 13.44 2.34 -0.49
CA LYS A 281 12.04 2.05 -0.88
C LYS A 281 11.27 1.34 0.23
N LEU A 282 11.93 0.44 0.96
CA LEU A 282 11.32 -0.22 2.13
C LEU A 282 10.91 0.81 3.18
N MET A 283 11.77 1.77 3.43
CA MET A 283 11.49 2.84 4.39
C MET A 283 10.34 3.74 3.92
N GLU A 284 10.32 4.16 2.66
CA GLU A 284 9.20 4.93 2.08
C GLU A 284 7.87 4.23 2.27
N GLN A 285 7.78 2.97 1.86
CA GLN A 285 6.56 2.16 1.97
C GLN A 285 6.13 1.96 3.42
N ALA A 286 7.09 1.79 4.35
CA ALA A 286 6.78 1.65 5.77
C ALA A 286 6.21 2.96 6.37
N VAL A 287 6.74 4.12 5.97
CA VAL A 287 6.23 5.43 6.40
C VAL A 287 4.84 5.68 5.81
N ASP A 288 4.65 5.43 4.51
CA ASP A 288 3.36 5.59 3.84
C ASP A 288 2.29 4.66 4.44
N LEU A 289 2.69 3.44 4.81
CA LEU A 289 1.80 2.51 5.52
C LEU A 289 1.38 3.06 6.89
N ASN A 290 2.29 3.66 7.66
CA ASN A 290 1.93 4.25 8.96
C ASN A 290 0.87 5.34 8.81
N VAL A 291 1.02 6.24 7.83
CA VAL A 291 0.02 7.29 7.55
C VAL A 291 -1.29 6.67 7.05
N SER A 292 -1.22 5.65 6.21
CA SER A 292 -2.40 4.92 5.73
C SER A 292 -3.15 4.20 6.85
N LEU A 293 -2.48 3.73 7.89
CA LEU A 293 -3.13 3.12 9.07
C LEU A 293 -3.99 4.12 9.85
N ILE A 294 -3.57 5.39 9.92
CA ILE A 294 -4.40 6.47 10.50
C ILE A 294 -5.69 6.61 9.68
N LYS A 295 -5.55 6.71 8.36
CA LYS A 295 -6.69 6.79 7.43
C LYS A 295 -7.65 5.61 7.62
N TRP A 296 -7.15 4.39 7.62
CA TRP A 296 -8.01 3.19 7.65
C TRP A 296 -8.75 3.01 8.97
N ARG A 297 -8.10 3.36 10.09
CA ARG A 297 -8.66 3.11 11.44
C ARG A 297 -9.51 4.26 11.97
N LEU A 298 -9.11 5.50 11.70
CA LEU A 298 -9.67 6.65 12.37
C LEU A 298 -10.42 7.59 11.41
N VAL A 299 -9.83 7.86 10.24
CA VAL A 299 -10.34 8.89 9.32
C VAL A 299 -10.27 8.37 7.87
N PRO A 300 -11.25 7.57 7.42
CA PRO A 300 -11.23 6.97 6.07
C PRO A 300 -11.16 7.98 4.92
N GLN A 301 -11.64 9.19 5.12
CA GLN A 301 -11.67 10.28 4.13
C GLN A 301 -10.34 11.05 4.04
N LEU A 302 -9.37 10.79 4.92
CA LEU A 302 -8.09 11.49 4.96
C LEU A 302 -7.33 11.37 3.62
N GLU A 303 -6.98 12.52 3.04
CA GLU A 303 -6.23 12.59 1.79
C GLU A 303 -4.72 12.64 2.05
N THR A 304 -4.10 11.48 2.16
CA THR A 304 -2.68 11.34 2.52
C THR A 304 -1.72 11.84 1.44
N THR A 305 -2.14 11.87 0.17
CA THR A 305 -1.34 12.37 -0.95
C THR A 305 -1.03 13.87 -0.85
N LYS A 306 -1.90 14.64 -0.20
CA LYS A 306 -1.66 16.07 0.05
C LYS A 306 -0.38 16.32 0.85
N PHE A 307 -0.04 15.41 1.79
CA PHE A 307 1.20 15.53 2.58
C PHE A 307 2.45 15.19 1.76
N SER A 308 2.42 14.12 0.98
CA SER A 308 3.60 13.67 0.22
C SER A 308 4.00 14.64 -0.89
N GLN A 309 3.06 15.41 -1.41
CA GLN A 309 3.29 16.39 -2.48
C GLN A 309 3.61 17.80 -1.94
N LEU A 310 3.42 18.03 -0.64
CA LEU A 310 3.57 19.33 -0.01
C LEU A 310 5.03 19.76 0.05
N LYS A 311 5.30 21.01 -0.35
CA LYS A 311 6.60 21.67 -0.25
C LYS A 311 6.57 22.66 0.90
N CYS A 312 7.35 22.39 1.95
CA CYS A 312 7.38 23.21 3.17
C CYS A 312 8.65 24.04 3.24
N LEU A 313 8.49 25.34 3.43
CA LEU A 313 9.57 26.28 3.69
C LEU A 313 9.61 26.60 5.19
N LEU A 314 10.73 26.30 5.85
CA LEU A 314 10.96 26.57 7.27
C LEU A 314 11.96 27.72 7.40
N LEU A 315 11.48 28.90 7.78
CA LEU A 315 12.32 30.05 8.09
C LEU A 315 12.75 29.96 9.55
N GLY A 316 13.95 29.43 9.76
CA GLY A 316 14.56 29.09 11.03
C GLY A 316 14.81 27.59 11.18
N ALA A 317 16.08 27.21 11.41
CA ALA A 317 16.52 25.83 11.71
C ALA A 317 16.91 25.65 13.19
N GLY A 318 16.29 26.43 14.07
CA GLY A 318 16.46 26.35 15.52
C GLY A 318 15.59 25.24 16.14
N THR A 319 15.27 25.38 17.42
CA THR A 319 14.51 24.36 18.18
C THR A 319 13.14 24.09 17.55
N LEU A 320 12.41 25.14 17.17
CA LEU A 320 11.12 24.99 16.48
C LEU A 320 11.29 24.35 15.11
N GLY A 321 12.26 24.82 14.31
CA GLY A 321 12.50 24.28 12.96
C GLY A 321 12.80 22.78 12.96
N CYS A 322 13.64 22.32 13.88
CA CYS A 322 13.93 20.90 14.04
C CYS A 322 12.69 20.08 14.40
N ASN A 323 11.87 20.55 15.34
CA ASN A 323 10.70 19.83 15.81
C ASN A 323 9.56 19.84 14.77
N VAL A 324 9.32 20.97 14.09
CA VAL A 324 8.35 21.07 12.98
C VAL A 324 8.74 20.10 11.85
N ALA A 325 10.00 20.09 11.44
CA ALA A 325 10.46 19.19 10.39
C ALA A 325 10.27 17.71 10.76
N ARG A 326 10.55 17.33 12.00
CA ARG A 326 10.34 15.97 12.51
C ARG A 326 8.86 15.56 12.48
N SER A 327 7.97 16.46 12.83
CA SER A 327 6.53 16.23 12.80
C SER A 327 6.00 16.14 11.35
N LEU A 328 6.48 17.00 10.44
CA LEU A 328 6.13 16.98 9.03
C LEU A 328 6.49 15.66 8.33
N ILE A 329 7.70 15.13 8.55
CA ILE A 329 8.07 13.82 7.97
C ILE A 329 7.24 12.67 8.55
N GLY A 330 6.77 12.78 9.80
CA GLY A 330 5.84 11.83 10.41
C GLY A 330 4.49 11.77 9.70
N TRP A 331 4.01 12.89 9.17
CA TRP A 331 2.81 12.99 8.32
C TRP A 331 3.06 12.60 6.85
N GLY A 332 4.31 12.32 6.49
CA GLY A 332 4.64 11.88 5.13
C GLY A 332 5.07 13.01 4.18
N VAL A 333 5.38 14.21 4.69
CA VAL A 333 5.95 15.30 3.87
C VAL A 333 7.32 14.88 3.32
N ARG A 334 7.56 15.16 2.04
CA ARG A 334 8.77 14.72 1.30
C ARG A 334 9.70 15.85 0.89
N THR A 335 9.24 17.11 0.89
CA THR A 335 10.04 18.27 0.46
C THR A 335 10.05 19.31 1.56
N ILE A 336 11.24 19.58 2.12
CA ILE A 336 11.46 20.57 3.21
C ILE A 336 12.70 21.40 2.89
N THR A 337 12.55 22.72 2.90
CA THR A 337 13.66 23.66 2.75
C THR A 337 13.85 24.45 4.03
N PHE A 338 15.05 24.40 4.62
CA PHE A 338 15.44 25.23 5.75
C PHE A 338 16.14 26.51 5.31
N VAL A 339 15.81 27.61 5.96
CA VAL A 339 16.50 28.90 5.80
C VAL A 339 17.00 29.35 7.18
N ASP A 340 18.30 29.46 7.34
CA ASP A 340 18.93 29.92 8.59
C ASP A 340 20.35 30.42 8.28
N ASN A 341 20.81 31.48 8.96
CA ASN A 341 22.18 32.01 8.81
C ASN A 341 23.11 31.57 9.95
N GLY A 342 22.55 30.94 10.98
CA GLY A 342 23.26 30.63 12.22
C GLY A 342 24.17 29.40 12.13
N VAL A 343 25.09 29.34 13.07
CA VAL A 343 26.00 28.22 13.28
C VAL A 343 25.52 27.42 14.49
N VAL A 344 25.76 26.12 14.51
CA VAL A 344 25.43 25.27 15.67
C VAL A 344 26.39 25.63 16.82
N SER A 345 25.82 25.99 17.97
CA SER A 345 26.57 26.22 19.20
C SER A 345 26.45 25.04 20.15
N TYR A 346 27.38 24.93 21.14
CA TYR A 346 27.42 23.82 22.09
C TYR A 346 26.14 23.61 22.92
N SER A 347 25.32 24.67 23.08
CA SER A 347 24.04 24.57 23.78
C SER A 347 22.86 24.09 22.87
N ASN A 348 23.07 23.98 21.56
CA ASN A 348 22.00 23.66 20.63
C ASN A 348 21.63 22.18 20.63
N PRO A 349 22.55 21.19 20.59
CA PRO A 349 22.23 19.79 20.40
C PRO A 349 21.24 19.21 21.42
N VAL A 350 21.26 19.69 22.66
CA VAL A 350 20.37 19.21 23.73
C VAL A 350 18.88 19.54 23.49
N ARG A 351 18.58 20.52 22.61
CA ARG A 351 17.20 20.96 22.33
C ARG A 351 16.85 21.06 20.84
N GLN A 352 17.83 21.12 19.96
CA GLN A 352 17.68 21.12 18.50
C GLN A 352 17.91 19.70 17.98
N SER A 353 16.85 18.93 17.85
CA SER A 353 16.86 17.48 17.63
C SER A 353 17.48 17.02 16.30
N LEU A 354 17.87 17.93 15.42
CA LEU A 354 18.54 17.65 14.16
C LEU A 354 20.03 18.02 14.17
N SER A 355 20.61 18.40 15.33
CA SER A 355 22.04 18.70 15.47
C SER A 355 22.68 17.85 16.57
N GLU A 356 23.96 17.57 16.41
CA GLU A 356 24.79 16.73 17.28
C GLU A 356 25.97 17.52 17.83
N PHE A 357 26.69 16.95 18.81
CA PHE A 357 27.87 17.58 19.43
C PHE A 357 28.94 17.92 18.39
N ASP A 358 29.20 17.01 17.45
CA ASP A 358 30.23 17.18 16.42
C ASP A 358 29.91 18.36 15.46
N ASP A 359 28.61 18.64 15.22
CA ASP A 359 28.20 19.81 14.46
C ASP A 359 28.58 21.12 15.14
N ALA A 360 28.40 21.16 16.47
CA ALA A 360 28.81 22.31 17.28
C ALA A 360 30.33 22.47 17.35
N GLN A 361 31.07 21.37 17.53
CA GLN A 361 32.51 21.36 17.55
C GLN A 361 33.13 21.86 16.25
N ASN A 362 32.52 21.50 15.12
CA ASN A 362 32.98 21.87 13.78
C ASN A 362 32.36 23.18 13.26
N GLY A 363 31.55 23.86 14.06
CA GLY A 363 30.91 25.13 13.68
C GLY A 363 30.06 25.07 12.42
N ARG A 364 29.32 23.97 12.23
CA ARG A 364 28.49 23.73 11.01
C ARG A 364 27.28 24.66 10.98
N LYS A 365 26.80 24.97 9.76
CA LYS A 365 25.60 25.79 9.54
C LYS A 365 24.35 25.04 9.94
N LYS A 366 23.43 25.70 10.69
CA LYS A 366 22.20 25.06 11.21
C LYS A 366 21.29 24.52 10.11
N ALA A 367 21.08 25.27 9.03
CA ALA A 367 20.24 24.83 7.92
C ALA A 367 20.79 23.58 7.24
N GLU A 368 22.12 23.53 6.99
CA GLU A 368 22.78 22.38 6.40
C GLU A 368 22.70 21.14 7.29
N VAL A 369 23.03 21.31 8.58
CA VAL A 369 22.96 20.23 9.57
C VAL A 369 21.55 19.66 9.66
N ALA A 370 20.54 20.51 9.71
CA ALA A 370 19.14 20.07 9.76
C ALA A 370 18.73 19.29 8.50
N ALA A 371 19.09 19.76 7.31
CA ALA A 371 18.80 19.07 6.04
C ALA A 371 19.54 17.72 5.97
N ASP A 372 20.83 17.67 6.34
CA ASP A 372 21.61 16.43 6.36
C ASP A 372 21.06 15.42 7.37
N ALA A 373 20.63 15.88 8.53
CA ALA A 373 20.01 15.03 9.54
C ALA A 373 18.69 14.42 9.02
N LEU A 374 17.85 15.20 8.35
CA LEU A 374 16.62 14.67 7.73
C LEU A 374 16.93 13.60 6.69
N ARG A 375 17.94 13.78 5.83
CA ARG A 375 18.37 12.78 4.85
C ARG A 375 18.89 11.49 5.51
N ARG A 376 19.57 11.60 6.67
CA ARG A 376 19.97 10.41 7.45
C ARG A 376 18.79 9.70 8.10
N ILE A 377 17.75 10.45 8.52
CA ILE A 377 16.54 9.90 9.14
C ILE A 377 15.64 9.27 8.10
N PHE A 378 15.45 9.95 6.97
CA PHE A 378 14.60 9.51 5.87
C PHE A 378 15.29 9.77 4.52
N PRO A 379 16.07 8.80 3.99
CA PRO A 379 16.96 9.00 2.84
C PRO A 379 16.29 9.48 1.55
N SER A 380 15.00 9.22 1.40
CA SER A 380 14.23 9.62 0.21
C SER A 380 13.63 11.03 0.30
N ILE A 381 13.94 11.79 1.37
CA ILE A 381 13.45 13.16 1.50
C ILE A 381 14.25 14.11 0.60
N ASP A 382 13.55 15.05 -0.03
CA ASP A 382 14.13 16.23 -0.66
C ASP A 382 14.27 17.35 0.39
N ALA A 383 15.36 17.31 1.16
CA ALA A 383 15.67 18.29 2.20
C ALA A 383 16.72 19.27 1.68
N ASN A 384 16.41 20.55 1.68
CA ASN A 384 17.28 21.61 1.17
C ASN A 384 17.65 22.61 2.25
N ALA A 385 18.80 23.23 2.11
CA ALA A 385 19.33 24.24 3.02
C ALA A 385 19.70 25.51 2.26
N VAL A 386 19.31 26.65 2.80
CA VAL A 386 19.66 27.98 2.27
C VAL A 386 20.25 28.80 3.42
N GLU A 387 21.51 29.19 3.28
CA GLU A 387 22.13 30.13 4.19
C GLU A 387 21.74 31.56 3.79
N MET A 388 20.88 32.18 4.59
CA MET A 388 20.42 33.53 4.31
C MET A 388 20.05 34.26 5.61
N THR A 389 20.46 35.50 5.71
CA THR A 389 19.95 36.44 6.72
C THR A 389 18.69 37.09 6.17
N ILE A 390 17.57 36.88 6.87
CA ILE A 390 16.31 37.52 6.48
C ILE A 390 16.41 39.01 6.76
N PRO A 391 16.16 39.88 5.75
CA PRO A 391 16.17 41.33 5.95
C PRO A 391 15.13 41.75 6.98
N MET A 392 15.55 42.56 7.95
CA MET A 392 14.71 43.00 9.06
C MET A 392 14.38 44.49 8.92
N PRO A 393 13.14 44.86 8.67
CA PRO A 393 12.71 46.28 8.61
C PRO A 393 12.99 46.97 9.94
N GLY A 394 13.53 48.19 9.86
CA GLY A 394 13.94 48.98 11.05
C GLY A 394 15.39 48.81 11.46
N HIS A 395 16.12 47.84 10.89
CA HIS A 395 17.57 47.71 11.08
C HIS A 395 18.31 48.61 10.08
N THR A 396 19.33 49.31 10.51
CA THR A 396 20.15 50.18 9.64
C THR A 396 20.97 49.34 8.66
N VAL A 397 20.94 49.77 7.40
CA VAL A 397 21.69 49.10 6.31
C VAL A 397 22.77 50.06 5.81
N ASP A 398 24.02 49.58 5.80
CA ASP A 398 25.09 50.34 5.14
C ASP A 398 24.89 50.34 3.63
N LYS A 399 25.14 51.48 2.97
CA LYS A 399 25.04 51.60 1.51
C LYS A 399 25.81 50.54 0.71
N LYS A 400 26.88 50.02 1.28
CA LYS A 400 27.69 48.93 0.71
C LYS A 400 26.94 47.58 0.63
N ASN A 401 25.91 47.39 1.46
CA ASN A 401 25.16 46.14 1.60
C ASN A 401 23.78 46.19 0.92
N GLU A 402 23.37 47.29 0.29
CA GLU A 402 22.06 47.45 -0.33
C GLU A 402 21.81 46.39 -1.41
N SER A 403 22.77 46.14 -2.32
CA SER A 403 22.65 45.12 -3.37
C SER A 403 22.56 43.68 -2.83
N SER A 404 23.19 43.44 -1.70
CA SER A 404 23.10 42.13 -1.01
C SER A 404 21.71 41.93 -0.41
N ILE A 405 21.11 42.98 0.15
CA ILE A 405 19.76 42.91 0.70
C ILE A 405 18.73 42.71 -0.40
N ASP A 406 18.85 43.43 -1.51
CA ASP A 406 17.96 43.25 -2.67
C ASP A 406 18.02 41.79 -3.20
N SER A 407 19.21 41.23 -3.24
CA SER A 407 19.39 39.82 -3.60
C SER A 407 18.72 38.89 -2.59
N CYS A 408 18.84 39.14 -1.28
CA CYS A 408 18.18 38.39 -0.23
C CYS A 408 16.64 38.50 -0.31
N VAL A 409 16.09 39.70 -0.58
CA VAL A 409 14.65 39.90 -0.75
C VAL A 409 14.14 39.12 -1.95
N SER A 410 14.86 39.19 -3.08
CA SER A 410 14.49 38.45 -4.30
C SER A 410 14.53 36.95 -4.12
N LEU A 411 15.56 36.45 -3.41
CA LEU A 411 15.68 35.04 -3.07
C LEU A 411 14.56 34.59 -2.13
N LEU A 412 14.27 35.37 -1.10
CA LEU A 412 13.17 35.08 -0.16
C LEU A 412 11.83 35.02 -0.88
N HIS A 413 11.56 35.97 -1.77
CA HIS A 413 10.36 35.97 -2.59
C HIS A 413 10.27 34.72 -3.47
N SER A 414 11.36 34.32 -4.12
CA SER A 414 11.44 33.13 -4.95
C SER A 414 11.18 31.86 -4.13
N LEU A 415 11.79 31.74 -2.93
CA LEU A 415 11.57 30.61 -2.03
C LEU A 415 10.11 30.53 -1.57
N ILE A 416 9.51 31.62 -1.12
CA ILE A 416 8.11 31.65 -0.70
C ILE A 416 7.19 31.29 -1.88
N SER A 417 7.47 31.79 -3.08
CA SER A 417 6.68 31.49 -4.28
C SER A 417 6.72 30.02 -4.69
N SER A 418 7.88 29.38 -4.55
CA SER A 418 8.10 28.00 -4.98
C SER A 418 7.63 26.92 -3.98
N HIS A 419 7.24 27.31 -2.77
CA HIS A 419 6.73 26.41 -1.74
C HIS A 419 5.23 26.60 -1.52
N ASP A 420 4.57 25.59 -0.96
CA ASP A 420 3.11 25.61 -0.71
C ASP A 420 2.80 26.19 0.67
N VAL A 421 3.67 25.94 1.63
CA VAL A 421 3.50 26.35 3.03
C VAL A 421 4.77 26.97 3.57
N VAL A 422 4.62 28.06 4.30
CA VAL A 422 5.71 28.78 4.97
C VAL A 422 5.52 28.75 6.48
N PHE A 423 6.55 28.33 7.19
CA PHE A 423 6.61 28.40 8.65
C PHE A 423 7.59 29.47 9.09
N LEU A 424 7.13 30.44 9.87
CA LEU A 424 7.94 31.49 10.49
C LEU A 424 8.36 31.03 11.89
N LEU A 425 9.60 30.53 12.01
CA LEU A 425 10.14 29.89 13.20
C LEU A 425 11.33 30.69 13.77
N LEU A 426 11.32 31.98 13.50
CA LEU A 426 12.40 32.91 13.80
C LEU A 426 12.37 33.37 15.27
N ASP A 427 13.47 33.87 15.77
CA ASP A 427 13.67 34.29 17.17
C ASP A 427 13.49 35.80 17.40
N SER A 428 13.32 36.58 16.33
CA SER A 428 13.05 38.01 16.40
C SER A 428 11.73 38.38 15.73
N ARG A 429 11.12 39.47 16.17
CA ARG A 429 9.87 40.01 15.61
C ARG A 429 10.09 40.54 14.19
N GLU A 430 11.12 41.35 14.03
CA GLU A 430 11.42 42.06 12.79
C GLU A 430 11.71 41.09 11.63
N ALA A 431 12.33 39.94 11.91
CA ALA A 431 12.60 38.92 10.91
C ALA A 431 11.32 38.25 10.38
N ARG A 432 10.20 38.33 11.09
CA ARG A 432 8.90 37.77 10.66
C ARG A 432 8.12 38.70 9.73
N TRP A 433 8.39 39.99 9.76
CA TRP A 433 7.56 40.98 9.05
C TRP A 433 7.65 40.84 7.53
N LEU A 434 8.85 40.85 6.94
CA LEU A 434 9.02 40.73 5.50
C LEU A 434 8.47 39.41 4.94
N PRO A 435 8.75 38.24 5.52
CA PRO A 435 8.14 36.99 5.06
C PRO A 435 6.61 36.97 5.17
N THR A 436 6.04 37.56 6.24
CA THR A 436 4.58 37.69 6.39
C THR A 436 3.99 38.51 5.23
N LEU A 437 4.59 39.66 4.93
CA LEU A 437 4.16 40.53 3.84
C LEU A 437 4.21 39.82 2.50
N ILE A 438 5.33 39.16 2.18
CA ILE A 438 5.49 38.41 0.92
C ILE A 438 4.48 37.27 0.83
N ALA A 439 4.35 36.44 1.86
CA ALA A 439 3.42 35.33 1.86
C ALA A 439 1.96 35.76 1.68
N SER A 440 1.58 36.86 2.33
CA SER A 440 0.23 37.45 2.19
C SER A 440 0.00 38.00 0.78
N SER A 441 0.99 38.73 0.21
CA SER A 441 0.84 39.36 -1.12
C SER A 441 0.70 38.37 -2.27
N ILE A 442 1.25 37.15 -2.12
CA ILE A 442 1.18 36.09 -3.15
C ILE A 442 0.26 34.92 -2.77
N GLY A 443 -0.54 35.07 -1.71
CA GLY A 443 -1.57 34.12 -1.33
C GLY A 443 -1.00 32.75 -0.90
N LYS A 444 0.01 32.71 -0.01
CA LYS A 444 0.58 31.45 0.49
C LYS A 444 0.09 31.11 1.90
N LEU A 445 -0.10 29.82 2.18
CA LEU A 445 -0.31 29.34 3.55
C LEU A 445 0.91 29.70 4.40
N CYS A 446 0.66 30.44 5.47
CA CYS A 446 1.72 30.90 6.37
C CYS A 446 1.34 30.64 7.83
N PHE A 447 2.29 30.10 8.59
CA PHE A 447 2.13 29.83 10.01
C PHE A 447 3.25 30.51 10.79
N SER A 448 2.90 31.34 11.78
CA SER A 448 3.84 31.86 12.76
C SER A 448 3.83 31.00 14.00
N VAL A 449 5.01 30.53 14.41
CA VAL A 449 5.20 29.80 15.69
C VAL A 449 6.24 30.54 16.50
N ALA A 450 5.89 30.93 17.72
CA ALA A 450 6.80 31.66 18.61
C ALA A 450 6.75 31.09 20.02
N LEU A 451 7.87 31.27 20.74
CA LEU A 451 8.07 30.83 22.12
C LEU A 451 8.36 32.02 23.01
N GLY A 452 7.70 32.09 24.17
CA GLY A 452 8.11 32.83 25.34
C GLY A 452 8.75 31.89 26.36
N PHE A 453 8.98 32.37 27.58
CA PHE A 453 9.59 31.56 28.64
C PHE A 453 8.71 30.36 29.02
N ASP A 454 7.43 30.60 29.31
CA ASP A 454 6.41 29.63 29.72
C ASP A 454 5.16 29.62 28.81
N GLN A 455 5.25 30.33 27.69
CA GLN A 455 4.16 30.52 26.74
C GLN A 455 4.63 30.20 25.32
N TYR A 456 3.66 29.90 24.47
CA TYR A 456 3.87 29.75 23.03
C TYR A 456 2.67 30.32 22.27
N VAL A 457 2.86 30.57 21.01
CA VAL A 457 1.77 30.96 20.10
C VAL A 457 1.96 30.28 18.75
N VAL A 458 0.87 29.77 18.21
CA VAL A 458 0.76 29.26 16.84
C VAL A 458 -0.34 30.05 16.13
N ILE A 459 -0.02 30.76 15.06
CA ILE A 459 -0.96 31.57 14.30
C ILE A 459 -0.98 31.08 12.84
N ARG A 460 -2.14 30.71 12.35
CA ARG A 460 -2.39 30.54 10.93
C ARG A 460 -2.78 31.92 10.34
N HIS A 461 -1.98 32.42 9.42
CA HIS A 461 -2.25 33.72 8.80
C HIS A 461 -3.47 33.67 7.87
N GLY A 462 -4.24 34.75 7.86
CA GLY A 462 -5.26 34.99 6.85
C GLY A 462 -4.62 35.23 5.47
N VAL A 463 -5.39 34.94 4.43
CA VAL A 463 -4.97 35.11 3.03
C VAL A 463 -5.88 36.14 2.38
N THR A 464 -5.29 37.21 1.81
CA THR A 464 -6.03 38.23 1.04
C THR A 464 -6.30 37.72 -0.37
N GLU A 465 -7.53 37.80 -0.83
CA GLU A 465 -7.88 37.56 -2.23
C GLU A 465 -7.49 38.77 -3.08
N GLU A 466 -6.52 38.61 -3.97
CA GLU A 466 -6.32 39.62 -5.03
C GLU A 466 -7.50 39.56 -6.02
N GLY A 467 -8.24 40.67 -6.13
CA GLY A 467 -9.05 40.99 -7.28
C GLY A 467 -10.51 40.56 -7.28
N ARG A 468 -11.11 40.09 -6.20
CA ARG A 468 -12.57 39.91 -6.09
C ARG A 468 -13.18 40.75 -4.99
N VAL A 469 -13.53 41.99 -5.38
CA VAL A 469 -14.60 42.73 -4.74
C VAL A 469 -15.93 42.22 -5.31
N GLU A 470 -16.25 40.97 -5.07
CA GLU A 470 -17.63 40.52 -5.01
C GLU A 470 -17.95 40.33 -3.55
N LYS A 471 -18.64 41.32 -2.99
CA LYS A 471 -19.42 41.11 -1.78
C LYS A 471 -20.38 39.96 -2.09
N GLU A 472 -20.05 38.76 -1.68
CA GLU A 472 -21.06 37.72 -1.45
C GLU A 472 -21.89 38.19 -0.23
N GLU A 473 -22.77 39.13 -0.50
CA GLU A 473 -23.93 39.44 0.33
C GLU A 473 -24.82 38.20 0.26
N GLY A 474 -24.65 37.28 1.21
CA GLY A 474 -25.57 36.14 1.34
C GLY A 474 -25.02 34.86 1.93
N MET A 475 -23.73 34.70 2.14
CA MET A 475 -23.24 33.54 2.90
C MET A 475 -23.45 33.85 4.38
N THR A 476 -24.55 33.35 4.92
CA THR A 476 -24.80 33.31 6.36
C THR A 476 -23.58 32.66 7.01
N THR A 477 -22.74 33.46 7.66
CA THR A 477 -21.63 32.95 8.49
C THR A 477 -22.26 32.02 9.51
N MET A 478 -22.01 30.71 9.38
CA MET A 478 -22.39 29.76 10.42
C MET A 478 -21.80 30.27 11.74
N ARG A 479 -22.62 30.32 12.79
CA ARG A 479 -22.20 30.84 14.09
C ARG A 479 -20.91 30.11 14.53
N GLY A 480 -19.85 30.86 14.78
CA GLY A 480 -18.58 30.34 15.26
C GLY A 480 -17.51 30.09 14.19
N LEU A 481 -17.76 30.32 12.92
CA LEU A 481 -16.76 30.22 11.86
C LEU A 481 -16.37 31.62 11.33
N VAL A 482 -15.05 31.82 11.16
CA VAL A 482 -14.45 33.02 10.60
C VAL A 482 -13.82 32.68 9.23
N ASN A 483 -14.14 33.44 8.20
CA ASN A 483 -13.57 33.23 6.88
C ASN A 483 -12.05 33.43 6.88
N ALA A 484 -11.34 32.66 6.06
CA ALA A 484 -9.88 32.73 5.97
C ALA A 484 -9.37 34.14 5.59
N SER A 485 -10.12 34.90 4.79
CA SER A 485 -9.82 36.29 4.43
C SER A 485 -9.95 37.28 5.58
N GLN A 486 -10.67 36.93 6.64
CA GLN A 486 -10.87 37.74 7.84
C GLN A 486 -9.90 37.42 8.97
N LEU A 487 -9.09 36.35 8.80
CA LEU A 487 -8.10 35.97 9.81
C LEU A 487 -6.98 37.00 9.87
N SER A 488 -6.51 37.26 11.10
CA SER A 488 -5.37 38.16 11.30
C SER A 488 -4.06 37.49 10.84
N CYS A 489 -3.07 38.30 10.49
CA CYS A 489 -1.70 37.84 10.26
C CYS A 489 -0.80 38.21 11.44
N TYR A 490 0.51 37.93 11.33
CA TYR A 490 1.47 38.25 12.39
C TYR A 490 1.46 39.75 12.77
N PHE A 491 1.32 40.67 11.80
CA PHE A 491 1.25 42.11 12.07
C PHE A 491 0.08 42.52 12.98
N CYS A 492 -1.04 41.83 12.90
CA CYS A 492 -2.20 42.14 13.73
C CYS A 492 -2.00 41.75 15.20
N SER A 493 -1.10 40.80 15.44
CA SER A 493 -0.83 40.23 16.75
C SER A 493 0.47 40.75 17.38
N ASP A 494 1.21 41.63 16.70
CA ASP A 494 2.51 42.15 17.15
C ASP A 494 2.50 43.68 17.25
N VAL A 495 3.38 44.19 18.09
CA VAL A 495 3.69 45.63 18.18
C VAL A 495 4.69 45.97 17.07
N THR A 496 4.19 46.53 15.96
CA THR A 496 5.01 46.91 14.80
C THR A 496 5.73 48.26 15.00
N ALA A 497 6.60 48.31 16.01
CA ALA A 497 7.47 49.45 16.19
C ALA A 497 8.80 49.20 15.47
N PRO A 498 9.13 49.93 14.39
CA PRO A 498 10.39 49.78 13.70
C PRO A 498 11.56 50.18 14.61
N GLY A 499 12.44 49.24 14.88
CA GLY A 499 13.61 49.41 15.74
C GLY A 499 14.47 48.17 15.71
N ASN A 500 15.68 48.25 16.23
CA ASN A 500 16.57 47.11 16.33
C ASN A 500 16.43 46.41 17.68
N SER A 501 15.54 45.46 17.83
CA SER A 501 15.34 44.67 19.05
C SER A 501 16.52 43.74 19.36
N MET A 502 17.47 43.61 18.45
CA MET A 502 18.70 42.81 18.63
C MET A 502 19.84 43.61 19.26
N ALA A 503 19.72 44.95 19.30
CA ALA A 503 20.75 45.81 19.92
C ALA A 503 20.69 45.73 21.44
N GLU A 504 21.86 45.84 22.08
CA GLU A 504 22.02 45.95 23.53
C GLU A 504 21.40 44.79 24.35
N ARG A 505 21.24 43.61 23.75
CA ARG A 505 20.70 42.43 24.41
C ARG A 505 21.66 41.93 25.52
N THR A 506 21.11 41.71 26.70
CA THR A 506 21.81 41.01 27.80
C THR A 506 21.95 39.51 27.44
N LEU A 507 22.81 38.78 28.17
CA LEU A 507 23.12 37.38 27.89
C LEU A 507 21.86 36.49 27.82
N ASP A 508 20.91 36.72 28.70
CA ASP A 508 19.62 36.03 28.75
C ASP A 508 18.68 36.37 27.60
N GLN A 509 18.91 37.50 26.93
CA GLN A 509 18.15 37.95 25.78
C GLN A 509 18.78 37.59 24.41
N GLN A 510 20.04 37.08 24.43
CA GLN A 510 20.72 36.68 23.17
C GLN A 510 20.17 35.41 22.54
N CYS A 511 19.41 34.65 23.29
CA CYS A 511 18.67 33.49 22.75
C CYS A 511 17.28 33.44 23.38
N THR A 512 16.35 32.75 22.69
CA THR A 512 15.02 32.48 23.28
C THR A 512 15.18 31.48 24.42
N VAL A 513 14.97 31.94 25.63
CA VAL A 513 14.91 31.10 26.83
C VAL A 513 13.47 30.64 27.01
N ALA A 514 13.22 29.35 26.81
CA ALA A 514 11.89 28.74 26.95
C ALA A 514 12.00 27.42 27.72
N ARG A 515 10.93 27.05 28.39
CA ARG A 515 10.82 25.71 28.99
C ARG A 515 10.95 24.65 27.91
N PRO A 516 11.78 23.60 28.11
CA PRO A 516 12.16 22.67 27.02
C PRO A 516 10.99 22.01 26.27
N GLY A 517 9.91 21.66 27.00
CA GLY A 517 8.76 20.99 26.41
C GLY A 517 7.90 21.87 25.50
N LEU A 518 7.93 23.20 25.67
CA LEU A 518 7.04 24.11 24.92
C LEU A 518 7.32 24.11 23.43
N SER A 519 8.58 23.98 23.03
CA SER A 519 8.94 23.92 21.61
C SER A 519 8.37 22.69 20.91
N GLN A 520 8.29 21.56 21.61
CA GLN A 520 7.71 20.32 21.08
C GLN A 520 6.18 20.44 20.96
N ILE A 521 5.52 20.99 21.98
CA ILE A 521 4.07 21.22 21.98
C ILE A 521 3.69 22.19 20.85
N ALA A 522 4.32 23.35 20.76
CA ALA A 522 4.04 24.35 19.76
C ALA A 522 4.29 23.83 18.31
N SER A 523 5.37 23.09 18.12
CA SER A 523 5.68 22.48 16.81
C SER A 523 4.68 21.40 16.43
N GLY A 524 4.29 20.55 17.37
CA GLY A 524 3.25 19.54 17.16
C GLY A 524 1.93 20.20 16.78
N LEU A 525 1.46 21.17 17.56
CA LEU A 525 0.22 21.90 17.28
C LEU A 525 0.23 22.61 15.92
N ALA A 526 1.36 23.20 15.51
CA ALA A 526 1.49 23.87 14.22
C ALA A 526 1.32 22.88 13.05
N VAL A 527 1.87 21.68 13.16
CA VAL A 527 1.75 20.66 12.12
C VAL A 527 0.38 20.01 12.13
N GLU A 528 -0.23 19.77 13.30
CA GLU A 528 -1.61 19.26 13.38
C GLU A 528 -2.61 20.28 12.83
N LEU A 529 -2.41 21.57 13.11
CA LEU A 529 -3.22 22.65 12.52
C LEU A 529 -3.08 22.68 10.98
N LEU A 530 -1.86 22.58 10.45
CA LEU A 530 -1.64 22.43 9.01
C LEU A 530 -2.35 21.19 8.47
N SER A 531 -2.25 20.06 9.16
CA SER A 531 -2.87 18.80 8.74
C SER A 531 -4.38 18.93 8.62
N SER A 532 -5.03 19.60 9.57
CA SER A 532 -6.46 19.89 9.53
C SER A 532 -6.81 20.83 8.35
N VAL A 533 -6.07 21.91 8.17
CA VAL A 533 -6.28 22.87 7.07
C VAL A 533 -6.16 22.21 5.70
N LEU A 534 -5.19 21.32 5.50
CA LEU A 534 -4.96 20.60 4.25
C LEU A 534 -6.11 19.69 3.84
N GLN A 535 -6.95 19.24 4.77
CA GLN A 535 -8.09 18.38 4.45
C GLN A 535 -9.29 19.13 3.88
N HIS A 536 -9.29 20.47 3.91
CA HIS A 536 -10.29 21.25 3.22
C HIS A 536 -10.14 21.16 1.68
N ILE A 537 -11.23 21.38 0.97
CA ILE A 537 -11.24 21.39 -0.51
C ILE A 537 -10.26 22.44 -1.04
N ASP A 538 -10.33 23.65 -0.49
CA ASP A 538 -9.37 24.72 -0.70
C ASP A 538 -8.70 25.08 0.64
N PRO A 539 -7.46 24.63 0.88
CA PRO A 539 -6.76 24.91 2.14
C PRO A 539 -6.57 26.40 2.43
N LEU A 540 -6.43 27.23 1.40
CA LEU A 540 -6.30 28.68 1.57
C LEU A 540 -7.58 29.33 2.10
N ARG A 541 -8.73 28.78 1.73
CA ARG A 541 -10.06 29.27 2.15
C ARG A 541 -10.64 28.53 3.35
N ALA A 542 -9.89 27.60 3.94
CA ALA A 542 -10.35 26.88 5.12
C ALA A 542 -10.80 27.88 6.20
N PRO A 543 -12.05 27.83 6.68
CA PRO A 543 -12.51 28.73 7.75
C PRO A 543 -11.80 28.40 9.06
N ALA A 544 -11.78 29.36 9.97
CA ALA A 544 -11.30 29.13 11.34
C ALA A 544 -12.46 29.10 12.34
N TRP A 545 -12.36 28.25 13.33
CA TRP A 545 -13.33 28.21 14.43
C TRP A 545 -12.96 29.25 15.50
N SER A 546 -13.95 30.07 15.91
CA SER A 546 -13.76 31.15 16.88
C SER A 546 -13.93 30.73 18.33
N GLY A 547 -14.35 29.51 18.61
CA GLY A 547 -14.56 29.00 19.97
C GLY A 547 -15.86 29.43 20.65
N GLU A 548 -16.70 30.20 20.00
CA GLU A 548 -17.90 30.81 20.61
C GLU A 548 -19.19 29.95 20.54
N SER A 549 -19.15 28.74 20.00
CA SER A 549 -20.37 27.93 19.88
C SER A 549 -20.35 26.65 20.70
N ASN A 550 -21.45 26.39 21.42
CA ASN A 550 -21.74 25.13 22.10
C ASN A 550 -22.25 24.05 21.13
N HIS A 551 -21.74 24.00 19.90
CA HIS A 551 -22.22 23.05 18.89
C HIS A 551 -21.50 21.72 18.98
N THR A 552 -22.29 20.69 19.20
CA THR A 552 -21.91 19.27 19.19
C THR A 552 -22.09 18.61 17.82
N GLY A 553 -22.19 19.37 16.73
CA GLY A 553 -22.41 18.86 15.38
C GLY A 553 -21.11 18.47 14.69
N GLU A 554 -20.94 17.20 14.33
CA GLU A 554 -19.79 16.66 13.62
C GLU A 554 -19.57 17.28 12.21
N GLU A 555 -20.58 17.93 11.64
CA GLU A 555 -20.54 18.52 10.28
C GLU A 555 -19.78 19.85 10.20
N GLU A 556 -19.52 20.52 11.31
CA GLU A 556 -18.94 21.89 11.33
C GLU A 556 -17.45 21.94 11.64
N THR A 557 -16.82 20.86 12.06
CA THR A 557 -15.44 20.83 12.58
C THR A 557 -14.48 20.19 11.60
N GLY A 558 -14.52 20.20 10.38
CA GLY A 558 -13.53 19.59 9.48
C GLY A 558 -13.08 18.16 9.85
N LEU A 559 -12.48 17.47 8.92
CA LEU A 559 -12.15 16.04 9.01
C LEU A 559 -11.26 15.65 10.21
N LEU A 560 -10.33 16.50 10.60
CA LEU A 560 -9.39 16.29 11.73
C LEU A 560 -9.72 17.17 12.94
N GLY A 561 -10.96 17.61 13.06
CA GLY A 561 -11.39 18.52 14.10
C GLY A 561 -11.33 19.98 13.70
N ALA A 562 -11.64 20.86 14.65
CA ALA A 562 -11.65 22.30 14.42
C ALA A 562 -10.27 22.82 14.03
N ALA A 563 -10.22 23.70 13.04
CA ALA A 563 -9.00 24.39 12.62
C ALA A 563 -8.99 25.83 13.19
N PRO A 564 -8.47 26.06 14.40
CA PRO A 564 -8.46 27.38 14.99
C PRO A 564 -7.57 28.34 14.21
N HIS A 565 -7.81 29.65 14.38
CA HIS A 565 -6.91 30.66 13.84
C HIS A 565 -5.62 30.76 14.66
N GLN A 566 -5.74 30.69 15.95
CA GLN A 566 -4.63 30.81 16.89
C GLN A 566 -4.76 29.82 18.04
N VAL A 567 -3.64 29.24 18.46
CA VAL A 567 -3.53 28.35 19.62
C VAL A 567 -2.49 28.92 20.59
#